data_61d0afde1c62df9aa0b21885e911dc89
#
_entry.id   61d0afde1c62df9aa0b21885e911dc89
#
_cell.length_a   1.000
_cell.length_b   1.000
_cell.length_c   1.000
_cell.angle_alpha   90.00
_cell.angle_beta   90.00
_cell.angle_gamma   90.00
#
_symmetry.space_group_name_H-M   'P 1'
#
loop_
_entity.id
_entity.type
_entity.pdbx_description
1 polymer ?
#
loop_
_entity_poly.entity_id
_entity_poly.type
_entity_poly.pdbx_seq_one_letter_code
_entity_poly.pdbx_strand_id
1 'polypeptide(L)'
;MLEHIKVVNQNYHMQGFTSGGGFVYFSFTDSLVKTTPAGTVKCQAEVFGGHLGDIDYYGGKIYGSYLGNALPGHAWDDWTCFKIYVFDASDLRVLNVINMDICDEYKRSSGTPADTRGFSGIDRVAFGREPGT
;
A
#
# COMPACT_ATOMS: atom_id res chain seq x y z
N MET A 1 17.02 -24.16 4.07
CA MET A 1 16.04 -24.13 5.18
C MET A 1 15.17 -22.89 5.01
N LEU A 2 13.87 -23.07 5.00
CA LEU A 2 12.97 -21.94 4.97
C LEU A 2 12.89 -21.35 6.37
N GLU A 3 13.32 -20.11 6.53
CA GLU A 3 13.17 -19.39 7.78
C GLU A 3 11.76 -18.80 7.87
N HIS A 4 11.12 -18.95 9.00
CA HIS A 4 9.83 -18.33 9.24
C HIS A 4 10.03 -16.92 9.75
N ILE A 5 9.60 -15.94 8.95
CA ILE A 5 9.55 -14.55 9.38
C ILE A 5 8.26 -14.34 10.14
N LYS A 6 8.38 -14.04 11.43
CA LYS A 6 7.24 -13.72 12.27
C LYS A 6 7.19 -12.21 12.51
N VAL A 7 6.25 -11.54 11.87
CA VAL A 7 5.95 -10.14 12.16
C VAL A 7 4.87 -10.11 13.24
N VAL A 8 5.19 -9.54 14.38
CA VAL A 8 4.35 -9.60 15.59
C VAL A 8 3.55 -8.31 15.72
N ASN A 9 2.37 -8.40 16.30
CA ASN A 9 1.48 -7.28 16.65
C ASN A 9 0.87 -6.52 15.47
N GLN A 10 0.58 -7.22 14.39
CA GLN A 10 -0.21 -6.64 13.30
C GLN A 10 -1.68 -7.00 13.47
N ASN A 11 -2.55 -5.99 13.37
CA ASN A 11 -4.00 -6.16 13.57
C ASN A 11 -4.71 -6.81 12.39
N TYR A 12 -4.08 -6.79 11.22
CA TYR A 12 -4.67 -7.23 9.96
C TYR A 12 -3.72 -8.17 9.23
N HIS A 13 -4.22 -8.82 8.19
CA HIS A 13 -3.41 -9.70 7.37
C HIS A 13 -2.44 -8.91 6.47
N MET A 14 -1.41 -9.59 6.01
CA MET A 14 -0.42 -9.04 5.09
C MET A 14 -1.07 -8.77 3.73
N GLN A 15 -0.87 -7.58 3.20
CA GLN A 15 -1.37 -7.13 1.90
C GLN A 15 -0.34 -7.32 0.79
N GLY A 16 0.93 -7.15 1.10
CA GLY A 16 2.00 -7.29 0.14
C GLY A 16 3.38 -7.28 0.79
N PHE A 17 4.38 -7.58 -0.02
CA PHE A 17 5.77 -7.49 0.40
C PHE A 17 6.68 -7.12 -0.78
N THR A 18 7.82 -6.56 -0.46
CA THR A 18 8.88 -6.25 -1.43
C THR A 18 10.25 -6.34 -0.75
N SER A 19 11.30 -6.31 -1.53
CA SER A 19 12.67 -6.30 -1.02
C SER A 19 13.55 -5.33 -1.78
N GLY A 20 14.53 -4.80 -1.10
CA GLY A 20 15.53 -3.91 -1.70
C GLY A 20 16.50 -3.38 -0.66
N GLY A 21 17.70 -2.99 -1.09
CA GLY A 21 18.71 -2.45 -0.20
C GLY A 21 19.16 -3.40 0.92
N GLY A 22 18.93 -4.70 0.78
CA GLY A 22 19.29 -5.70 1.80
C GLY A 22 18.22 -5.92 2.88
N PHE A 23 17.00 -5.39 2.69
CA PHE A 23 15.89 -5.52 3.63
C PHE A 23 14.64 -6.06 2.95
N VAL A 24 13.71 -6.53 3.77
CA VAL A 24 12.37 -6.96 3.34
C VAL A 24 11.34 -6.03 3.99
N TYR A 25 10.32 -5.68 3.21
CA TYR A 25 9.26 -4.78 3.63
C TYR A 25 7.92 -5.48 3.47
N PHE A 26 7.06 -5.35 4.47
CA PHE A 26 5.73 -5.94 4.49
C PHE A 26 4.69 -4.86 4.71
N SER A 27 3.63 -4.88 3.90
CA SER A 27 2.47 -4.04 4.13
C SER A 27 1.34 -4.82 4.78
N PHE A 28 0.69 -4.17 5.70
CA PHE A 28 -0.57 -4.58 6.34
C PHE A 28 -1.59 -3.48 6.11
N THR A 29 -2.83 -3.73 6.44
CA THR A 29 -3.90 -2.75 6.19
C THR A 29 -3.57 -1.34 6.72
N ASP A 30 -2.97 -1.26 7.89
CA ASP A 30 -2.71 0.00 8.59
C ASP A 30 -1.22 0.24 8.91
N SER A 31 -0.33 -0.58 8.40
CA SER A 31 1.09 -0.47 8.75
C SER A 31 2.03 -0.98 7.67
N LEU A 32 3.25 -0.47 7.72
CA LEU A 32 4.39 -0.88 6.91
C LEU A 32 5.52 -1.29 7.86
N VAL A 33 6.11 -2.45 7.62
CA VAL A 33 7.14 -3.03 8.48
C VAL A 33 8.39 -3.33 7.65
N LYS A 34 9.55 -2.90 8.13
CA LYS A 34 10.86 -3.20 7.58
C LYS A 34 11.56 -4.24 8.43
N THR A 35 12.05 -5.30 7.81
CA THR A 35 12.81 -6.35 8.47
C THR A 35 14.15 -6.61 7.79
N THR A 36 15.07 -7.26 8.53
CA THR A 36 16.20 -7.96 7.91
C THR A 36 15.68 -9.18 7.13
N PRO A 37 16.50 -9.78 6.24
CA PRO A 37 16.13 -11.05 5.60
C PRO A 37 15.85 -12.19 6.58
N ALA A 38 16.45 -12.14 7.78
CA ALA A 38 16.20 -13.10 8.85
C ALA A 38 14.92 -12.82 9.66
N GLY A 39 14.19 -11.74 9.33
CA GLY A 39 12.93 -11.40 9.98
C GLY A 39 13.02 -10.49 11.20
N THR A 40 14.19 -9.94 11.48
CA THR A 40 14.31 -8.96 12.58
C THR A 40 13.69 -7.63 12.17
N VAL A 41 12.69 -7.18 12.93
CA VAL A 41 12.05 -5.88 12.70
C VAL A 41 13.02 -4.74 12.98
N LYS A 42 13.19 -3.86 12.00
CA LYS A 42 14.05 -2.67 12.09
C LYS A 42 13.28 -1.42 12.40
N CYS A 43 12.15 -1.23 11.75
CA CYS A 43 11.23 -0.13 12.01
C CYS A 43 9.84 -0.45 11.46
N GLN A 44 8.87 0.34 11.89
CA GLN A 44 7.48 0.22 11.51
C GLN A 44 6.86 1.61 11.37
N ALA A 45 5.99 1.77 10.39
CA ALA A 45 5.19 2.97 10.20
C ALA A 45 3.70 2.60 10.23
N GLU A 46 2.89 3.48 10.79
CA GLU A 46 1.44 3.35 10.78
C GLU A 46 0.84 4.25 9.70
N VAL A 47 -0.19 3.75 9.03
CA VAL A 47 -0.93 4.46 7.98
C VAL A 47 -2.39 4.47 8.37
N PHE A 48 -2.85 5.61 8.84
CA PHE A 48 -4.19 5.74 9.40
C PHE A 48 -5.27 6.10 8.38
N GLY A 49 -6.48 5.70 8.67
CA GLY A 49 -7.69 6.15 7.99
C GLY A 49 -8.01 5.44 6.69
N GLY A 50 -7.34 4.34 6.39
CA GLY A 50 -7.59 3.61 5.17
C GLY A 50 -6.89 2.26 5.11
N HIS A 51 -6.64 1.82 3.91
CA HIS A 51 -6.10 0.50 3.61
C HIS A 51 -4.84 0.64 2.76
N LEU A 52 -3.68 0.34 3.34
CA LEU A 52 -2.44 0.17 2.60
C LEU A 52 -2.48 -1.20 1.92
N GLY A 53 -2.33 -1.21 0.61
CA GLY A 53 -2.34 -2.44 -0.20
C GLY A 53 -0.94 -2.95 -0.49
N ASP A 54 -0.72 -3.38 -1.72
CA ASP A 54 0.57 -3.89 -2.16
C ASP A 54 1.62 -2.77 -2.25
N ILE A 55 2.87 -3.15 -2.12
CA ILE A 55 4.02 -2.23 -2.09
C ILE A 55 5.10 -2.66 -3.07
N ASP A 56 5.91 -1.70 -3.52
CA ASP A 56 7.10 -1.98 -4.32
C ASP A 56 8.27 -1.09 -3.92
N TYR A 57 9.46 -1.67 -3.91
CA TYR A 57 10.72 -0.98 -3.65
C TYR A 57 11.33 -0.46 -4.96
N TYR A 58 11.67 0.81 -4.99
CA TYR A 58 12.42 1.38 -6.10
C TYR A 58 13.27 2.57 -5.65
N GLY A 59 14.57 2.51 -5.95
CA GLY A 59 15.47 3.63 -5.74
C GLY A 59 15.56 4.16 -4.31
N GLY A 60 15.53 3.29 -3.31
CA GLY A 60 15.57 3.68 -1.90
C GLY A 60 14.25 4.15 -1.32
N LYS A 61 13.16 3.92 -2.05
CA LYS A 61 11.80 4.29 -1.63
C LYS A 61 10.88 3.09 -1.70
N ILE A 62 9.84 3.12 -0.89
CA ILE A 62 8.73 2.17 -0.95
C ILE A 62 7.50 2.92 -1.46
N TYR A 63 6.88 2.38 -2.49
CA TYR A 63 5.64 2.90 -3.06
C TYR A 63 4.52 1.95 -2.67
N GLY A 64 3.46 2.46 -2.08
CA GLY A 64 2.33 1.65 -1.62
C GLY A 64 1.00 2.18 -2.13
N SER A 65 0.18 1.30 -2.65
CA SER A 65 -1.20 1.62 -2.98
C SER A 65 -2.01 1.87 -1.71
N TYR A 66 -2.89 2.84 -1.74
CA TYR A 66 -3.68 3.23 -0.58
C TYR A 66 -5.12 3.53 -0.96
N LEU A 67 -6.02 2.96 -0.18
CA LEU A 67 -7.46 3.21 -0.26
C LEU A 67 -7.93 3.86 1.03
N GLY A 68 -8.70 4.92 0.92
CA GLY A 68 -9.22 5.60 2.09
C GLY A 68 -10.61 6.15 1.88
N ASN A 69 -11.37 6.25 2.97
CA ASN A 69 -12.63 6.95 2.98
C ASN A 69 -12.39 8.44 3.15
N ALA A 70 -12.87 9.23 2.21
CA ALA A 70 -12.81 10.68 2.32
C ALA A 70 -13.85 11.24 3.29
N LEU A 71 -14.92 10.49 3.58
CA LEU A 71 -16.05 10.95 4.36
C LEU A 71 -16.34 10.02 5.55
N PRO A 72 -16.62 10.58 6.74
CA PRO A 72 -17.08 9.79 7.89
C PRO A 72 -18.39 9.07 7.62
N GLY A 73 -18.54 7.86 8.12
CA GLY A 73 -19.78 7.09 8.05
C GLY A 73 -20.00 6.28 6.78
N HIS A 74 -19.04 6.28 5.86
CA HIS A 74 -19.08 5.38 4.71
C HIS A 74 -18.76 3.95 5.10
N ALA A 75 -19.33 2.98 4.39
CA ALA A 75 -18.97 1.58 4.56
C ALA A 75 -17.50 1.34 4.20
N TRP A 76 -16.89 0.34 4.80
CA TRP A 76 -15.48 0.01 4.60
C TRP A 76 -15.11 -0.30 3.13
N ASP A 77 -16.09 -0.71 2.34
CA ASP A 77 -15.95 -1.02 0.91
C ASP A 77 -16.27 0.18 -0.01
N ASP A 78 -16.61 1.31 0.58
CA ASP A 78 -16.95 2.54 -0.15
C ASP A 78 -15.75 3.50 -0.20
N TRP A 79 -14.66 3.00 -0.76
CA TRP A 79 -13.42 3.75 -0.89
C TRP A 79 -13.56 4.85 -1.95
N THR A 80 -13.38 6.09 -1.55
CA THR A 80 -13.46 7.24 -2.44
C THR A 80 -12.14 7.98 -2.62
N CYS A 81 -11.12 7.55 -1.88
CA CYS A 81 -9.82 8.20 -1.83
C CYS A 81 -8.73 7.19 -2.23
N PHE A 82 -8.12 7.44 -3.38
CA PHE A 82 -7.05 6.59 -3.92
C PHE A 82 -5.74 7.36 -3.94
N LYS A 83 -4.71 6.77 -3.37
CA LYS A 83 -3.40 7.42 -3.26
C LYS A 83 -2.27 6.42 -3.48
N ILE A 84 -1.11 6.94 -3.81
CA ILE A 84 0.15 6.22 -3.68
C ILE A 84 0.94 6.92 -2.58
N TYR A 85 1.24 6.20 -1.53
CA TYR A 85 2.17 6.64 -0.49
C TYR A 85 3.59 6.33 -0.91
N VAL A 86 4.47 7.29 -0.72
CA VAL A 86 5.91 7.12 -0.95
C VAL A 86 6.62 7.25 0.38
N PHE A 87 7.25 6.18 0.80
CA PHE A 87 8.00 6.12 2.05
C PHE A 87 9.50 6.11 1.77
N ASP A 88 10.29 6.68 2.66
CA ASP A 88 11.73 6.46 2.69
C ASP A 88 12.00 5.03 3.15
N ALA A 89 12.74 4.26 2.35
CA ALA A 89 13.07 2.88 2.69
C ALA A 89 14.00 2.77 3.90
N SER A 90 14.70 3.84 4.29
CA SER A 90 15.60 3.82 5.45
C SER A 90 14.86 3.80 6.78
N ASP A 91 13.87 4.65 6.96
CA ASP A 91 13.16 4.87 8.22
C ASP A 91 11.64 4.77 8.13
N LEU A 92 11.10 4.54 6.93
CA LEU A 92 9.68 4.42 6.62
C LEU A 92 8.87 5.71 6.83
N ARG A 93 9.51 6.86 6.90
CA ARG A 93 8.77 8.13 6.93
C ARG A 93 8.09 8.39 5.59
N VAL A 94 6.95 9.06 5.62
CA VAL A 94 6.25 9.47 4.40
C VAL A 94 7.00 10.61 3.74
N LEU A 95 7.46 10.40 2.50
CA LEU A 95 8.11 11.42 1.68
C LEU A 95 7.12 12.19 0.82
N ASN A 96 6.12 11.49 0.31
CA ASN A 96 5.11 12.07 -0.57
C ASN A 96 3.83 11.25 -0.54
N VAL A 97 2.72 11.89 -0.89
CA VAL A 97 1.42 11.26 -1.12
C VAL A 97 0.92 11.74 -2.46
N ILE A 98 0.81 10.82 -3.40
CA ILE A 98 0.31 11.09 -4.75
C ILE A 98 -1.19 10.81 -4.75
N ASN A 99 -2.00 11.83 -4.93
CA ASN A 99 -3.42 11.66 -5.09
C ASN A 99 -3.71 11.11 -6.49
N MET A 100 -4.39 9.98 -6.52
CA MET A 100 -4.88 9.38 -7.74
C MET A 100 -6.33 9.81 -7.92
N ASP A 101 -6.53 11.01 -8.43
CA ASP A 101 -7.87 11.48 -8.82
C ASP A 101 -8.32 10.68 -10.05
N ILE A 102 -8.90 9.53 -9.76
CA ILE A 102 -9.55 8.73 -10.79
C ILE A 102 -10.68 9.59 -11.34
N CYS A 103 -10.62 9.87 -12.63
CA CYS A 103 -11.59 10.74 -13.29
C CYS A 103 -13.02 10.21 -13.03
N ASP A 104 -13.96 11.13 -12.96
CA ASP A 104 -15.36 10.81 -12.66
C ASP A 104 -15.98 9.80 -13.63
N GLU A 105 -15.41 9.64 -14.82
CA GLU A 105 -15.82 8.64 -15.79
C GLU A 105 -15.59 7.22 -15.28
N TYR A 106 -14.46 6.96 -14.62
CA TYR A 106 -14.21 5.65 -14.00
C TYR A 106 -15.10 5.39 -12.79
N LYS A 107 -15.44 6.43 -12.05
CA LYS A 107 -16.37 6.33 -10.92
C LYS A 107 -17.79 6.01 -11.37
N ARG A 108 -18.15 6.30 -12.62
CA ARG A 108 -19.49 6.11 -13.18
C ARG A 108 -19.65 4.89 -14.07
N SER A 109 -18.57 4.20 -14.41
CA SER A 109 -18.58 3.17 -15.45
C SER A 109 -19.21 1.84 -15.04
N SER A 110 -19.65 1.68 -13.82
CA SER A 110 -20.21 0.42 -13.32
C SER A 110 -21.75 0.33 -13.34
N GLY A 111 -22.42 1.17 -14.06
CA GLY A 111 -23.70 0.87 -14.69
C GLY A 111 -24.98 0.95 -13.87
N THR A 112 -24.99 0.97 -12.56
CA THR A 112 -26.19 1.19 -11.75
C THR A 112 -25.95 2.25 -10.68
N PRO A 113 -26.98 3.00 -10.25
CA PRO A 113 -26.84 3.96 -9.16
C PRO A 113 -26.30 3.38 -7.85
N ALA A 114 -26.50 2.09 -7.64
CA ALA A 114 -25.94 1.36 -6.51
C ALA A 114 -24.47 0.95 -6.73
N ASP A 115 -24.06 0.82 -7.99
CA ASP A 115 -22.72 0.43 -8.42
C ASP A 115 -21.96 1.58 -9.09
N THR A 116 -22.20 2.81 -8.67
CA THR A 116 -21.46 3.98 -9.16
C THR A 116 -19.99 4.01 -8.72
N ARG A 117 -19.56 2.98 -8.06
CA ARG A 117 -18.21 2.77 -7.59
C ARG A 117 -17.32 2.15 -8.66
N GLY A 118 -17.31 2.61 -9.86
CA GLY A 118 -16.60 2.02 -11.01
C GLY A 118 -15.23 1.39 -10.73
N PHE A 119 -14.58 1.76 -9.63
CA PHE A 119 -13.34 1.17 -9.14
C PHE A 119 -13.49 0.85 -7.66
N SER A 120 -13.31 -0.42 -7.30
CA SER A 120 -13.28 -0.83 -5.89
C SER A 120 -11.95 -0.55 -5.20
N GLY A 121 -10.93 -0.14 -5.94
CA GLY A 121 -9.66 0.28 -5.36
C GLY A 121 -8.45 0.09 -6.24
N ILE A 122 -7.32 0.61 -5.79
CA ILE A 122 -5.99 0.34 -6.33
C ILE A 122 -5.30 -0.62 -5.35
N ASP A 123 -5.16 -1.89 -5.75
CA ASP A 123 -4.56 -2.89 -4.89
C ASP A 123 -3.05 -3.06 -5.13
N ARG A 124 -2.55 -2.58 -6.24
CA ARG A 124 -1.16 -2.80 -6.63
C ARG A 124 -0.47 -1.55 -7.14
N VAL A 125 0.79 -1.47 -6.81
CA VAL A 125 1.77 -0.60 -7.44
C VAL A 125 2.99 -1.44 -7.79
N ALA A 126 3.53 -1.26 -8.98
CA ALA A 126 4.74 -1.94 -9.41
C ALA A 126 5.52 -1.04 -10.37
N PHE A 127 6.84 -1.11 -10.30
CA PHE A 127 7.71 -0.45 -11.27
C PHE A 127 8.02 -1.38 -12.42
N GLY A 128 7.70 -0.95 -13.64
CA GLY A 128 8.15 -1.59 -14.84
C GLY A 128 9.67 -1.46 -14.97
N ARG A 129 10.32 -2.52 -15.42
CA ARG A 129 11.72 -2.45 -15.83
C ARG A 129 11.77 -2.19 -17.32
N GLU A 130 12.58 -1.23 -17.71
CA GLU A 130 12.90 -1.05 -19.12
C GLU A 130 13.54 -2.32 -19.68
N PRO A 131 13.20 -2.74 -20.91
CA PRO A 131 13.88 -3.87 -21.55
C PRO A 131 15.39 -3.61 -21.63
N GLY A 132 16.19 -4.53 -21.07
CA GLY A 132 17.65 -4.46 -21.07
C GLY A 132 18.29 -3.69 -19.91
N THR A 133 17.52 -3.27 -18.93
CA THR A 133 18.06 -2.71 -17.68
C THR A 133 18.06 -3.71 -16.54
#